data_5dcc72659780ab6d44347beb77243714
#
_entry.id   5dcc72659780ab6d44347beb77243714
#
_cell.length_a   1.000
_cell.length_b   1.000
_cell.length_c   1.000
_cell.angle_alpha   90.00
_cell.angle_beta   90.00
_cell.angle_gamma   90.00
#
_symmetry.space_group_name_H-M   'P 1'
#
loop_
_entity.id
_entity.type
_entity.pdbx_description
1 polymer ?
#
loop_
_entity_poly.entity_id
_entity_poly.type
_entity_poly.pdbx_seq_one_letter_code
_entity_poly.pdbx_strand_id
1 'polypeptide(L)'
;EAGAGSGALTCSLLRAVGPEGQVFSYEIRADHAEHAERNVRTFYGDTPENWDLRVADLAETSVEELGGQVDRVILDMLAPWECLPTVKDVLVPGGVLVVYVATTTQLSDVVEGLRRQQCWTEPRAWESINRGWHVVGLAVRPEHRMQGHTAFLVTARRLAEGVTTLKPKRRAG
;
A
#
# COMPACT_ATOMS: atom_id res chain seq x y z
N GLU A 1 -3.03 6.95 0.61
CA GLU A 1 -1.73 6.36 0.33
C GLU A 1 -0.60 7.16 0.95
N ALA A 2 0.54 6.52 1.19
CA ALA A 2 1.79 7.23 1.48
C ALA A 2 2.90 6.71 0.56
N GLY A 3 3.69 7.66 0.02
CA GLY A 3 4.61 7.46 -1.08
C GLY A 3 3.91 7.67 -2.43
N ALA A 4 3.35 8.88 -2.67
CA ALA A 4 2.66 9.20 -3.92
C ALA A 4 3.58 9.07 -5.16
N GLY A 5 4.87 9.37 -5.00
CA GLY A 5 5.91 9.13 -5.99
C GLY A 5 5.59 9.72 -7.37
N SER A 6 5.27 8.87 -8.34
CA SER A 6 4.88 9.30 -9.68
C SER A 6 3.38 9.59 -9.86
N GLY A 7 2.54 9.32 -8.88
CA GLY A 7 1.08 9.41 -8.98
C GLY A 7 0.40 8.25 -9.74
N ALA A 8 1.15 7.23 -10.15
CA ALA A 8 0.59 6.11 -10.90
C ALA A 8 -0.39 5.29 -10.05
N LEU A 9 -0.04 5.03 -8.79
CA LEU A 9 -0.94 4.37 -7.84
C LEU A 9 -2.13 5.28 -7.52
N THR A 10 -1.90 6.57 -7.29
CA THR A 10 -2.95 7.58 -7.09
C THR A 10 -4.03 7.53 -8.17
N CYS A 11 -3.63 7.49 -9.45
CA CYS A 11 -4.56 7.37 -10.56
C CYS A 11 -5.42 6.10 -10.48
N SER A 12 -4.81 4.99 -10.06
CA SER A 12 -5.52 3.71 -9.87
C SER A 12 -6.48 3.75 -8.70
N LEU A 13 -6.09 4.39 -7.60
CA LEU A 13 -6.93 4.56 -6.41
C LEU A 13 -8.14 5.46 -6.70
N LEU A 14 -7.93 6.60 -7.35
CA LEU A 14 -9.01 7.52 -7.76
C LEU A 14 -10.05 6.81 -8.64
N ARG A 15 -9.60 5.98 -9.59
CA ARG A 15 -10.51 5.15 -10.39
C ARG A 15 -11.29 4.14 -9.56
N ALA A 16 -10.63 3.53 -8.56
CA ALA A 16 -11.22 2.49 -7.73
C ALA A 16 -12.25 3.03 -6.76
N VAL A 17 -12.02 4.21 -6.17
CA VAL A 17 -12.97 4.84 -5.22
C VAL A 17 -14.14 5.51 -5.94
N GLY A 18 -13.95 5.92 -7.21
CA GLY A 18 -14.96 6.63 -7.98
C GLY A 18 -15.19 8.08 -7.50
N PRO A 19 -16.18 8.79 -8.08
CA PRO A 19 -16.39 10.21 -7.82
C PRO A 19 -16.88 10.51 -6.40
N GLU A 20 -17.52 9.56 -5.73
CA GLU A 20 -18.03 9.71 -4.37
C GLU A 20 -17.00 9.35 -3.29
N GLY A 21 -15.88 8.75 -3.69
CA GLY A 21 -14.79 8.37 -2.77
C GLY A 21 -13.71 9.44 -2.72
N GLN A 22 -12.97 9.49 -1.61
CA GLN A 22 -11.88 10.43 -1.37
C GLN A 22 -10.54 9.70 -1.36
N VAL A 23 -9.49 10.31 -1.92
CA VAL A 23 -8.11 9.85 -1.84
C VAL A 23 -7.24 10.91 -1.18
N PHE A 24 -6.58 10.53 -0.09
CA PHE A 24 -5.53 11.33 0.56
C PHE A 24 -4.18 10.72 0.21
N SER A 25 -3.29 11.52 -0.37
CA SER A 25 -1.93 11.10 -0.75
C SER A 25 -0.90 11.89 0.04
N TYR A 26 0.01 11.17 0.69
CA TYR A 26 1.11 11.74 1.45
C TYR A 26 2.43 11.49 0.72
N GLU A 27 3.23 12.55 0.62
CA GLU A 27 4.59 12.50 0.05
C GLU A 27 5.48 13.45 0.83
N ILE A 28 6.59 12.95 1.38
CA ILE A 28 7.51 13.79 2.17
C ILE A 28 8.40 14.69 1.30
N ARG A 29 8.58 14.32 0.04
CA ARG A 29 9.42 15.05 -0.90
C ARG A 29 8.56 15.95 -1.78
N ALA A 30 8.75 17.26 -1.69
CA ALA A 30 8.01 18.24 -2.47
C ALA A 30 8.17 18.03 -3.99
N ASP A 31 9.38 17.70 -4.46
CA ASP A 31 9.65 17.44 -5.88
C ASP A 31 8.91 16.21 -6.42
N HIS A 32 8.74 15.17 -5.60
CA HIS A 32 7.92 14.01 -5.94
C HIS A 32 6.42 14.33 -5.92
N ALA A 33 5.96 15.11 -4.94
CA ALA A 33 4.56 15.55 -4.88
C ALA A 33 4.19 16.37 -6.12
N GLU A 34 5.03 17.34 -6.52
CA GLU A 34 4.83 18.09 -7.77
C GLU A 34 4.82 17.19 -9.01
N HIS A 35 5.66 16.15 -9.02
CA HIS A 35 5.68 15.17 -10.11
C HIS A 35 4.39 14.35 -10.17
N ALA A 36 3.92 13.87 -9.02
CA ALA A 36 2.64 13.17 -8.90
C ALA A 36 1.48 14.05 -9.38
N GLU A 37 1.43 15.31 -8.93
CA GLU A 37 0.38 16.25 -9.32
C GLU A 37 0.34 16.46 -10.83
N ARG A 38 1.48 16.73 -11.47
CA ARG A 38 1.55 16.88 -12.92
C ARG A 38 1.05 15.63 -13.67
N ASN A 39 1.42 14.44 -13.21
CA ASN A 39 1.03 13.19 -13.86
C ASN A 39 -0.46 12.89 -13.69
N VAL A 40 -0.99 13.05 -12.48
CA VAL A 40 -2.43 12.87 -12.19
C VAL A 40 -3.26 13.84 -13.03
N ARG A 41 -2.86 15.12 -13.04
CA ARG A 41 -3.51 16.14 -13.86
C ARG A 41 -3.45 15.82 -15.36
N THR A 42 -2.32 15.32 -15.85
CA THR A 42 -2.19 14.91 -17.25
C THR A 42 -3.11 13.73 -17.58
N PHE A 43 -3.25 12.77 -16.64
CA PHE A 43 -4.07 11.58 -16.84
C PHE A 43 -5.58 11.88 -16.83
N TYR A 44 -6.03 12.77 -15.94
CA TYR A 44 -7.45 13.12 -15.80
C TYR A 44 -7.88 14.35 -16.62
N GLY A 45 -6.94 15.13 -17.17
CA GLY A 45 -7.20 16.39 -17.84
C GLY A 45 -7.24 17.60 -16.91
N ASP A 46 -7.50 17.39 -15.62
CA ASP A 46 -7.41 18.36 -14.53
C ASP A 46 -7.15 17.64 -13.21
N THR A 47 -6.94 18.40 -12.12
CA THR A 47 -6.81 17.84 -10.77
C THR A 47 -8.17 17.36 -10.28
N PRO A 48 -8.34 16.06 -9.93
CA PRO A 48 -9.60 15.56 -9.41
C PRO A 48 -9.99 16.22 -8.09
N GLU A 49 -11.25 16.65 -7.96
CA GLU A 49 -11.77 17.33 -6.75
C GLU A 49 -11.74 16.43 -5.50
N ASN A 50 -11.79 15.13 -5.70
CA ASN A 50 -11.76 14.12 -4.64
C ASN A 50 -10.36 13.59 -4.34
N TRP A 51 -9.32 14.37 -4.67
CA TRP A 51 -7.93 14.07 -4.34
C TRP A 51 -7.30 15.18 -3.51
N ASP A 52 -6.73 14.79 -2.37
CA ASP A 52 -5.99 15.67 -1.46
C ASP A 52 -4.52 15.19 -1.38
N LEU A 53 -3.61 15.94 -2.00
CA LEU A 53 -2.17 15.66 -1.97
C LEU A 53 -1.50 16.53 -0.91
N ARG A 54 -0.80 15.91 0.02
CA ARG A 54 -0.11 16.56 1.14
C ARG A 54 1.39 16.31 1.11
N VAL A 55 2.17 17.40 1.16
CA VAL A 55 3.62 17.32 1.36
C VAL A 55 3.87 17.21 2.86
N ALA A 56 3.79 16.00 3.38
CA ALA A 56 3.85 15.71 4.82
C ALA A 56 4.21 14.24 5.06
N ASP A 57 4.60 13.93 6.30
CA ASP A 57 4.78 12.55 6.76
C ASP A 57 3.44 11.99 7.27
N LEU A 58 3.01 10.86 6.72
CA LEU A 58 1.81 10.16 7.20
C LEU A 58 1.91 9.77 8.68
N ALA A 59 3.12 9.51 9.18
CA ALA A 59 3.33 9.14 10.58
C ALA A 59 2.90 10.24 11.57
N GLU A 60 2.88 11.50 11.13
CA GLU A 60 2.52 12.67 11.94
C GLU A 60 1.04 13.07 11.80
N THR A 61 0.28 12.39 10.94
CA THR A 61 -1.14 12.69 10.66
C THR A 61 -2.08 12.18 11.76
N SER A 62 -3.24 12.84 11.90
CA SER A 62 -4.30 12.45 12.84
C SER A 62 -5.63 12.13 12.11
N VAL A 63 -6.55 11.49 12.83
CA VAL A 63 -7.92 11.23 12.34
C VAL A 63 -8.66 12.53 12.07
N GLU A 64 -8.45 13.54 12.91
CA GLU A 64 -9.07 14.86 12.78
C GLU A 64 -8.65 15.57 11.50
N GLU A 65 -7.37 15.48 11.14
CA GLU A 65 -6.83 16.08 9.90
C GLU A 65 -7.39 15.40 8.65
N LEU A 66 -7.74 14.13 8.73
CA LEU A 66 -8.40 13.40 7.63
C LEU A 66 -9.91 13.66 7.57
N GLY A 67 -10.48 14.33 8.57
CA GLY A 67 -11.93 14.51 8.68
C GLY A 67 -12.68 13.24 9.09
N GLY A 68 -11.95 12.21 9.56
CA GLY A 68 -12.48 10.91 9.98
C GLY A 68 -11.54 9.77 9.67
N GLN A 69 -11.98 8.54 9.96
CA GLN A 69 -11.24 7.34 9.62
C GLN A 69 -11.41 6.97 8.14
N VAL A 70 -10.45 6.24 7.59
CA VAL A 70 -10.44 5.77 6.20
C VAL A 70 -10.65 4.26 6.11
N ASP A 71 -11.17 3.79 4.97
CA ASP A 71 -11.44 2.37 4.71
C ASP A 71 -10.21 1.58 4.28
N ARG A 72 -9.24 2.25 3.67
CA ARG A 72 -8.05 1.64 3.06
C ARG A 72 -6.84 2.51 3.30
N VAL A 73 -5.72 1.86 3.57
CA VAL A 73 -4.40 2.50 3.60
C VAL A 73 -3.45 1.68 2.74
N ILE A 74 -2.71 2.36 1.87
CA ILE A 74 -1.69 1.76 1.02
C ILE A 74 -0.37 2.48 1.31
N LEU A 75 0.67 1.71 1.62
CA LEU A 75 2.02 2.22 1.89
C LEU A 75 2.99 1.72 0.82
N ASP A 76 3.52 2.64 0.02
CA ASP A 76 4.60 2.39 -0.97
C ASP A 76 5.76 3.34 -0.66
N MET A 77 6.50 3.01 0.38
CA MET A 77 7.54 3.87 0.95
C MET A 77 8.67 3.06 1.57
N LEU A 78 9.80 3.72 1.87
CA LEU A 78 11.02 3.05 2.31
C LEU A 78 10.87 2.36 3.67
N ALA A 79 10.20 2.99 4.63
CA ALA A 79 10.09 2.54 6.03
C ALA A 79 8.61 2.50 6.50
N PRO A 80 7.74 1.68 5.87
CA PRO A 80 6.30 1.69 6.16
C PRO A 80 5.95 1.28 7.59
N TRP A 81 6.83 0.56 8.30
CA TRP A 81 6.61 0.19 9.70
C TRP A 81 6.57 1.39 10.65
N GLU A 82 7.15 2.53 10.28
CA GLU A 82 7.12 3.76 11.07
C GLU A 82 5.72 4.39 11.08
N CYS A 83 4.94 4.17 10.02
CA CYS A 83 3.56 4.66 9.93
C CYS A 83 2.52 3.76 10.62
N LEU A 84 2.88 2.53 11.03
CA LEU A 84 1.90 1.58 11.58
C LEU A 84 1.13 2.07 12.81
N PRO A 85 1.70 2.87 13.73
CA PRO A 85 0.94 3.47 14.83
C PRO A 85 -0.20 4.36 14.33
N THR A 86 0.11 5.28 13.42
CA THR A 86 -0.88 6.19 12.80
C THR A 86 -1.92 5.41 11.99
N VAL A 87 -1.47 4.44 11.17
CA VAL A 87 -2.37 3.59 10.37
C VAL A 87 -3.38 2.85 11.23
N LYS A 88 -2.98 2.36 12.41
CA LYS A 88 -3.87 1.75 13.38
C LYS A 88 -5.00 2.69 13.79
N ASP A 89 -4.73 3.96 13.96
CA ASP A 89 -5.70 4.93 14.48
C ASP A 89 -6.61 5.47 13.37
N VAL A 90 -6.05 5.73 12.18
CA VAL A 90 -6.81 6.28 11.04
C VAL A 90 -7.63 5.25 10.28
N LEU A 91 -7.34 3.96 10.38
CA LEU A 91 -8.05 2.91 9.64
C LEU A 91 -9.26 2.41 10.42
N VAL A 92 -10.44 2.37 9.80
CA VAL A 92 -11.66 1.81 10.42
C VAL A 92 -11.49 0.33 10.81
N PRO A 93 -12.20 -0.17 11.82
CA PRO A 93 -12.31 -1.61 12.05
C PRO A 93 -12.79 -2.35 10.80
N GLY A 94 -12.10 -3.44 10.41
CA GLY A 94 -12.35 -4.16 9.16
C GLY A 94 -11.67 -3.54 7.94
N GLY A 95 -11.15 -2.34 8.05
CA GLY A 95 -10.39 -1.66 7.00
C GLY A 95 -9.12 -2.44 6.59
N VAL A 96 -8.64 -2.21 5.38
CA VAL A 96 -7.53 -2.96 4.79
C VAL A 96 -6.29 -2.10 4.70
N LEU A 97 -5.19 -2.61 5.26
CA LEU A 97 -3.84 -2.14 5.01
C LEU A 97 -3.21 -2.98 3.90
N VAL A 98 -2.56 -2.31 2.94
CA VAL A 98 -1.68 -2.90 1.93
C VAL A 98 -0.32 -2.22 2.03
N VAL A 99 0.75 -3.01 2.06
CA VAL A 99 2.12 -2.48 2.09
C VAL A 99 2.92 -3.11 0.96
N TYR A 100 3.65 -2.27 0.21
CA TYR A 100 4.54 -2.66 -0.85
C TYR A 100 5.98 -2.45 -0.40
N VAL A 101 6.81 -3.50 -0.42
CA VAL A 101 8.21 -3.47 0.02
C VAL A 101 9.11 -4.29 -0.89
N ALA A 102 10.32 -3.83 -1.13
CA ALA A 102 11.23 -4.43 -2.11
C ALA A 102 12.12 -5.55 -1.54
N THR A 103 12.37 -5.57 -0.22
CA THR A 103 13.33 -6.50 0.38
C THR A 103 12.69 -7.41 1.43
N THR A 104 13.30 -8.58 1.65
CA THR A 104 12.86 -9.53 2.68
C THR A 104 13.02 -8.97 4.10
N THR A 105 13.99 -8.10 4.34
CA THR A 105 14.14 -7.40 5.63
C THR A 105 12.95 -6.48 5.89
N GLN A 106 12.63 -5.61 4.93
CA GLN A 106 11.45 -4.74 5.02
C GLN A 106 10.15 -5.55 5.19
N LEU A 107 10.02 -6.66 4.45
CA LEU A 107 8.88 -7.58 4.59
C LEU A 107 8.76 -8.09 6.03
N SER A 108 9.88 -8.52 6.64
CA SER A 108 9.90 -8.99 8.03
C SER A 108 9.55 -7.87 9.01
N ASP A 109 10.11 -6.67 8.82
CA ASP A 109 9.88 -5.53 9.71
C ASP A 109 8.40 -5.12 9.74
N VAL A 110 7.74 -5.09 8.58
CA VAL A 110 6.30 -4.81 8.47
C VAL A 110 5.47 -5.89 9.16
N VAL A 111 5.71 -7.16 8.84
CA VAL A 111 4.93 -8.28 9.38
C VAL A 111 5.05 -8.36 10.89
N GLU A 112 6.28 -8.26 11.42
CA GLU A 112 6.51 -8.28 12.86
C GLU A 112 6.01 -7.00 13.56
N GLY A 113 6.06 -5.85 12.87
CA GLY A 113 5.46 -4.60 13.34
C GLY A 113 3.95 -4.75 13.56
N LEU A 114 3.23 -5.30 12.57
CA LEU A 114 1.80 -5.57 12.67
C LEU A 114 1.47 -6.58 13.79
N ARG A 115 2.26 -7.64 13.92
CA ARG A 115 2.09 -8.63 15.01
C ARG A 115 2.27 -8.03 16.39
N ARG A 116 3.26 -7.14 16.57
CA ARG A 116 3.48 -6.46 17.87
C ARG A 116 2.29 -5.58 18.28
N GLN A 117 1.58 -4.98 17.35
CA GLN A 117 0.41 -4.15 17.65
C GLN A 117 -0.82 -4.95 18.12
N GLN A 118 -0.91 -6.24 17.81
CA GLN A 118 -1.99 -7.16 18.22
C GLN A 118 -3.43 -6.68 17.89
N CYS A 119 -3.58 -5.82 16.92
CA CYS A 119 -4.86 -5.28 16.47
C CYS A 119 -5.14 -5.52 14.98
N TRP A 120 -4.44 -6.48 14.40
CA TRP A 120 -4.54 -6.87 13.00
C TRP A 120 -4.91 -8.34 12.84
N THR A 121 -5.56 -8.68 11.74
CA THR A 121 -5.57 -10.08 11.29
C THR A 121 -4.15 -10.56 11.05
N GLU A 122 -3.91 -11.89 11.04
CA GLU A 122 -2.59 -12.38 10.65
C GLU A 122 -2.16 -11.79 9.30
N PRO A 123 -1.01 -11.10 9.22
CA PRO A 123 -0.54 -10.50 7.99
C PRO A 123 -0.27 -11.57 6.92
N ARG A 124 -0.72 -11.31 5.70
CA ARG A 124 -0.42 -12.16 4.54
C ARG A 124 0.61 -11.48 3.66
N ALA A 125 1.72 -12.17 3.44
CA ALA A 125 2.78 -11.73 2.53
C ALA A 125 2.72 -12.56 1.24
N TRP A 126 2.90 -11.91 0.09
CA TRP A 126 2.90 -12.56 -1.23
C TRP A 126 3.62 -11.69 -2.26
N GLU A 127 3.98 -12.29 -3.37
CA GLU A 127 4.49 -11.62 -4.56
C GLU A 127 3.77 -12.14 -5.81
N SER A 128 3.81 -11.40 -6.90
CA SER A 128 3.28 -11.81 -8.20
C SER A 128 4.42 -11.90 -9.21
N ILE A 129 4.53 -13.04 -9.88
CA ILE A 129 5.55 -13.30 -10.88
C ILE A 129 4.87 -13.54 -12.23
N ASN A 130 5.24 -12.74 -13.24
CA ASN A 130 4.80 -12.92 -14.60
C ASN A 130 5.92 -13.55 -15.43
N ARG A 131 5.63 -14.70 -16.09
CA ARG A 131 6.58 -15.39 -16.93
C ARG A 131 6.10 -15.42 -18.37
N GLY A 132 6.84 -14.76 -19.27
CA GLY A 132 6.60 -14.81 -20.71
C GLY A 132 6.96 -16.18 -21.32
N TRP A 133 6.28 -16.51 -22.42
CA TRP A 133 6.55 -17.71 -23.20
C TRP A 133 6.83 -17.35 -24.64
N HIS A 134 7.88 -17.94 -25.22
CA HIS A 134 8.15 -17.91 -26.65
C HIS A 134 7.34 -19.03 -27.33
N VAL A 135 6.55 -18.65 -28.34
CA VAL A 135 5.72 -19.59 -29.10
C VAL A 135 5.89 -19.33 -30.58
N VAL A 136 6.64 -20.23 -31.28
CA VAL A 136 6.81 -20.18 -32.72
C VAL A 136 6.73 -21.61 -33.23
N GLY A 137 5.66 -21.96 -33.93
CA GLY A 137 5.40 -23.35 -34.40
C GLY A 137 5.44 -24.33 -33.23
N LEU A 138 6.32 -25.34 -33.33
CA LEU A 138 6.54 -26.34 -32.29
C LEU A 138 7.57 -25.89 -31.21
N ALA A 139 8.24 -24.77 -31.39
CA ALA A 139 9.19 -24.24 -30.43
C ALA A 139 8.44 -23.46 -29.34
N VAL A 140 7.97 -24.17 -28.33
CA VAL A 140 7.24 -23.63 -27.19
C VAL A 140 8.11 -23.75 -25.93
N ARG A 141 8.52 -22.62 -25.35
CA ARG A 141 9.37 -22.58 -24.16
C ARG A 141 9.22 -21.28 -23.39
N PRO A 142 9.52 -21.26 -22.07
CA PRO A 142 9.63 -20.01 -21.34
C PRO A 142 10.68 -19.08 -21.95
N GLU A 143 10.44 -17.78 -21.87
CA GLU A 143 11.48 -16.81 -22.18
C GLU A 143 12.67 -16.97 -21.22
N HIS A 144 13.89 -16.84 -21.75
CA HIS A 144 15.10 -16.98 -20.94
C HIS A 144 15.34 -15.81 -19.98
N ARG A 145 14.88 -14.60 -20.37
CA ARG A 145 14.95 -13.41 -19.55
C ARG A 145 13.59 -13.15 -18.94
N MET A 146 13.55 -13.04 -17.63
CA MET A 146 12.36 -12.60 -16.90
C MET A 146 12.79 -11.74 -15.71
N GLN A 147 11.93 -10.81 -15.33
CA GLN A 147 12.06 -10.09 -14.07
C GLN A 147 11.43 -10.97 -12.98
N GLY A 148 12.27 -11.66 -12.22
CA GLY A 148 11.85 -12.68 -11.26
C GLY A 148 11.30 -12.13 -9.95
N HIS A 149 11.66 -10.89 -9.62
CA HIS A 149 11.20 -10.22 -8.41
C HIS A 149 11.15 -8.70 -8.62
N THR A 150 10.11 -8.05 -8.12
CA THR A 150 9.98 -6.59 -8.08
C THR A 150 9.81 -6.14 -6.64
N ALA A 151 8.81 -6.68 -5.94
CA ALA A 151 8.51 -6.39 -4.56
C ALA A 151 7.58 -7.43 -3.94
N PHE A 152 7.44 -7.33 -2.63
CA PHE A 152 6.46 -8.08 -1.84
C PHE A 152 5.27 -7.19 -1.49
N LEU A 153 4.10 -7.81 -1.40
CA LEU A 153 2.89 -7.20 -0.88
C LEU A 153 2.56 -7.81 0.48
N VAL A 154 2.23 -6.98 1.45
CA VAL A 154 1.68 -7.40 2.74
C VAL A 154 0.28 -6.85 2.88
N THR A 155 -0.66 -7.68 3.29
CA THR A 155 -2.03 -7.27 3.56
C THR A 155 -2.47 -7.69 4.94
N ALA A 156 -3.17 -6.79 5.65
CA ALA A 156 -3.81 -7.07 6.93
C ALA A 156 -5.12 -6.28 7.06
N ARG A 157 -6.01 -6.72 7.95
CA ARG A 157 -7.22 -5.97 8.32
C ARG A 157 -7.13 -5.50 9.75
N ARG A 158 -7.57 -4.28 10.00
CA ARG A 158 -7.73 -3.72 11.33
C ARG A 158 -8.83 -4.50 12.08
N LEU A 159 -8.52 -5.03 13.25
CA LEU A 159 -9.51 -5.67 14.12
C LEU A 159 -10.34 -4.62 14.86
N ALA A 160 -11.58 -4.95 15.20
CA ALA A 160 -12.39 -4.15 16.09
C ALA A 160 -11.83 -4.19 17.53
N GLU A 161 -12.20 -3.22 18.35
CA GLU A 161 -11.83 -3.22 19.76
C GLU A 161 -12.34 -4.50 20.47
N GLY A 162 -11.52 -5.03 21.37
CA GLY A 162 -11.83 -6.26 22.12
C GLY A 162 -11.66 -7.56 21.34
N VAL A 163 -11.35 -7.48 20.02
CA VAL A 163 -11.07 -8.69 19.22
C VAL A 163 -9.60 -9.07 19.37
N THR A 164 -9.35 -10.33 19.75
CA THR A 164 -8.01 -10.85 19.94
C THR A 164 -7.42 -11.40 18.65
N THR A 165 -6.18 -11.05 18.35
CA THR A 165 -5.42 -11.60 17.22
C THR A 165 -5.23 -13.11 17.37
N LEU A 166 -5.46 -13.86 16.30
CA LEU A 166 -5.15 -15.29 16.28
C LEU A 166 -3.62 -15.47 16.29
N LYS A 167 -3.13 -16.35 17.17
CA LYS A 167 -1.71 -16.68 17.19
C LYS A 167 -1.31 -17.37 15.89
N PRO A 168 -0.15 -17.01 15.28
CA PRO A 168 0.35 -17.70 14.10
C PRO A 168 0.48 -19.19 14.39
N LYS A 169 -0.02 -20.04 13.50
CA LYS A 169 0.25 -21.48 13.58
C LYS A 169 1.73 -21.69 13.26
N ARG A 170 2.55 -22.04 14.26
CA ARG A 170 3.89 -22.57 14.00
C ARG A 170 3.71 -23.86 13.19
N ARG A 171 4.29 -23.93 12.00
CA ARG A 171 4.46 -25.23 11.33
C ARG A 171 5.31 -26.07 12.25
N ALA A 172 4.80 -27.24 12.67
CA ALA A 172 5.64 -28.29 13.21
C ALA A 172 6.66 -28.61 12.12
N GLY A 173 7.96 -28.49 12.43
CA GLY A 173 9.05 -28.89 11.57
C GLY A 173 9.03 -30.39 11.32
#